data_3ff9c532233fb6e24a35082fbf24b8d6
#
_entry.id   3ff9c532233fb6e24a35082fbf24b8d6
#
_cell.length_a   1.000
_cell.length_b   1.000
_cell.length_c   1.000
_cell.angle_alpha   90.00
_cell.angle_beta   90.00
_cell.angle_gamma   90.00
#
_symmetry.space_group_name_H-M   'P 1'
#
loop_
_entity.id
_entity.type
_entity.pdbx_description
1 polymer ?
#
loop_
_entity_poly.entity_id
_entity_poly.type
_entity_poly.pdbx_seq_one_letter_code
_entity_poly.pdbx_strand_id
1 'polypeptide(L)'
;ISHLQYMLEHPGEGDNHNAEPFARCYRRMAEILPQLIRDGCNPRIMLDYSGTLLWGFEQMGRHDILEALRFLACDPGMQPHVEWLGTFWGHAVAPSTPIPDLKLQILAWQHHFASLFGEEALRRVKGFSLPEMHLPNHPDTLFALVRALRQCGYRWLLVQEHSVENLDGSGLRQEQRFIPNNLVARSSSGEEASITALIKTQGSDTKLVGQMQPYYQALGLERVTLAGREIPPLVSQIADGENGGVMMNEFPPAFMQAHQRIAAEQGGSPSTVAINGTDYLQLLEAAGLTSQDFPGIQAVGQHRLWKQVGGSPTAAAVVDAIA
;
A
#
# COMPACT_ATOMS: atom_id res chain seq x y z
N ILE A 1 -14.94 3.36 13.49
CA ILE A 1 -15.90 2.25 13.59
C ILE A 1 -16.96 2.52 14.63
N SER A 2 -16.60 2.79 15.88
CA SER A 2 -17.57 3.18 16.90
C SER A 2 -18.43 4.37 16.47
N HIS A 3 -17.85 5.32 15.75
CA HIS A 3 -18.57 6.44 15.18
C HIS A 3 -19.55 6.00 14.06
N LEU A 4 -19.11 5.16 13.13
CA LEU A 4 -19.98 4.63 12.07
C LEU A 4 -21.13 3.79 12.65
N GLN A 5 -20.85 2.96 13.66
CA GLN A 5 -21.86 2.20 14.37
C GLN A 5 -22.89 3.14 15.03
N TYR A 6 -22.42 4.15 15.77
CA TYR A 6 -23.29 5.15 16.36
C TYR A 6 -24.19 5.83 15.32
N MET A 7 -23.62 6.25 14.19
CA MET A 7 -24.39 6.89 13.12
C MET A 7 -25.46 5.97 12.54
N LEU A 8 -25.17 4.67 12.38
CA LEU A 8 -26.14 3.67 11.87
C LEU A 8 -27.27 3.40 12.87
N GLU A 9 -26.96 3.46 14.17
CA GLU A 9 -27.94 3.26 15.24
C GLU A 9 -28.82 4.51 15.49
N HIS A 10 -28.36 5.70 15.06
CA HIS A 10 -29.03 6.98 15.28
C HIS A 10 -29.25 7.75 13.95
N PRO A 11 -29.93 7.18 12.95
CA PRO A 11 -29.99 7.75 11.60
C PRO A 11 -30.70 9.10 11.49
N GLY A 12 -31.44 9.50 12.52
CA GLY A 12 -32.17 10.79 12.57
C GLY A 12 -31.34 11.95 13.16
N GLU A 13 -30.10 11.74 13.56
CA GLU A 13 -29.30 12.75 14.21
C GLU A 13 -28.26 13.36 13.23
N GLY A 14 -28.27 14.68 13.06
CA GLY A 14 -27.31 15.41 12.23
C GLY A 14 -27.11 14.82 10.83
N ASP A 15 -25.86 14.54 10.46
CA ASP A 15 -25.48 13.96 9.17
C ASP A 15 -25.47 12.43 9.15
N ASN A 16 -26.04 11.76 10.14
CA ASN A 16 -26.03 10.30 10.27
C ASN A 16 -26.75 9.58 9.12
N HIS A 17 -27.59 10.27 8.34
CA HIS A 17 -28.19 9.74 7.12
C HIS A 17 -27.13 9.29 6.07
N ASN A 18 -25.90 9.75 6.19
CA ASN A 18 -24.78 9.33 5.33
C ASN A 18 -24.11 8.02 5.78
N ALA A 19 -24.46 7.46 6.93
CA ALA A 19 -23.80 6.26 7.48
C ALA A 19 -23.92 5.05 6.55
N GLU A 20 -25.11 4.80 5.98
CA GLU A 20 -25.31 3.70 5.05
C GLU A 20 -24.56 3.88 3.72
N PRO A 21 -24.56 5.06 3.07
CA PRO A 21 -23.63 5.35 1.96
C PRO A 21 -22.18 5.08 2.31
N PHE A 22 -21.67 5.52 3.48
CA PHE A 22 -20.30 5.22 3.93
C PHE A 22 -20.04 3.72 4.04
N ALA A 23 -20.92 2.98 4.68
CA ALA A 23 -20.77 1.53 4.82
C ALA A 23 -20.72 0.83 3.46
N ARG A 24 -21.51 1.29 2.48
CA ARG A 24 -21.52 0.72 1.13
C ARG A 24 -20.23 0.96 0.34
N CYS A 25 -19.47 2.02 0.63
CA CYS A 25 -18.20 2.28 -0.06
C CYS A 25 -17.24 1.11 0.05
N TYR A 26 -17.22 0.43 1.20
CA TYR A 26 -16.30 -0.68 1.46
C TYR A 26 -16.59 -1.94 0.64
N ARG A 27 -17.80 -2.10 0.09
CA ARG A 27 -18.13 -3.21 -0.82
C ARG A 27 -18.13 -2.82 -2.29
N ARG A 28 -17.91 -1.54 -2.62
CA ARG A 28 -18.07 -1.01 -3.98
C ARG A 28 -17.22 -1.73 -5.01
N MET A 29 -16.01 -2.17 -4.66
CA MET A 29 -15.14 -2.91 -5.58
C MET A 29 -15.71 -4.28 -5.95
N ALA A 30 -16.45 -4.94 -5.07
CA ALA A 30 -17.13 -6.20 -5.40
C ALA A 30 -18.26 -6.03 -6.44
N GLU A 31 -18.74 -4.81 -6.65
CA GLU A 31 -19.71 -4.47 -7.70
C GLU A 31 -19.02 -4.07 -9.02
N ILE A 32 -18.00 -3.23 -8.92
CA ILE A 32 -17.30 -2.63 -10.06
C ILE A 32 -16.42 -3.64 -10.80
N LEU A 33 -15.61 -4.42 -10.10
CA LEU A 33 -14.65 -5.32 -10.73
C LEU A 33 -15.32 -6.38 -11.64
N PRO A 34 -16.39 -7.08 -11.19
CA PRO A 34 -17.09 -8.03 -12.07
C PRO A 34 -17.71 -7.36 -13.30
N GLN A 35 -18.17 -6.10 -13.18
CA GLN A 35 -18.67 -5.34 -14.32
C GLN A 35 -17.57 -5.08 -15.33
N LEU A 36 -16.43 -4.53 -14.90
CA LEU A 36 -15.28 -4.26 -15.77
C LEU A 36 -14.77 -5.55 -16.48
N ILE A 37 -14.75 -6.67 -15.76
CA ILE A 37 -14.33 -7.96 -16.32
C ILE A 37 -15.32 -8.41 -17.40
N ARG A 38 -16.63 -8.30 -17.17
CA ARG A 38 -17.64 -8.60 -18.20
C ARG A 38 -17.53 -7.70 -19.41
N ASP A 39 -17.10 -6.44 -19.23
CA ASP A 39 -16.88 -5.47 -20.28
C ASP A 39 -15.53 -5.71 -21.03
N GLY A 40 -14.83 -6.81 -20.74
CA GLY A 40 -13.57 -7.17 -21.39
C GLY A 40 -12.34 -6.45 -20.85
N CYS A 41 -12.46 -5.73 -19.72
CA CYS A 41 -11.34 -5.08 -19.06
C CYS A 41 -10.55 -6.07 -18.18
N ASN A 42 -9.30 -5.71 -17.87
CA ASN A 42 -8.45 -6.45 -16.95
C ASN A 42 -8.08 -5.55 -15.74
N PRO A 43 -9.05 -5.23 -14.86
CA PRO A 43 -8.82 -4.30 -13.75
C PRO A 43 -7.83 -4.87 -12.74
N ARG A 44 -7.09 -3.98 -12.06
CA ARG A 44 -6.20 -4.29 -10.95
C ARG A 44 -6.41 -3.30 -9.83
N ILE A 45 -6.48 -3.80 -8.61
CA ILE A 45 -6.58 -2.98 -7.41
C ILE A 45 -5.86 -3.64 -6.25
N MET A 46 -5.25 -2.84 -5.41
CA MET A 46 -4.72 -3.24 -4.12
C MET A 46 -5.64 -2.72 -3.02
N LEU A 47 -5.92 -3.55 -2.01
CA LEU A 47 -6.80 -3.22 -0.89
C LEU A 47 -6.08 -3.41 0.43
N ASP A 48 -6.15 -2.40 1.31
CA ASP A 48 -5.75 -2.51 2.70
C ASP A 48 -6.88 -2.05 3.63
N TYR A 49 -7.30 -2.90 4.53
CA TYR A 49 -8.29 -2.57 5.55
C TYR A 49 -7.72 -2.92 6.92
N SER A 50 -7.75 -1.95 7.85
CA SER A 50 -7.29 -2.18 9.22
C SER A 50 -8.09 -3.30 9.89
N GLY A 51 -7.45 -4.01 10.83
CA GLY A 51 -8.13 -5.08 11.56
C GLY A 51 -9.34 -4.57 12.33
N THR A 52 -9.25 -3.38 12.93
CA THR A 52 -10.37 -2.76 13.64
C THR A 52 -11.53 -2.40 12.72
N LEU A 53 -11.29 -2.08 11.44
CA LEU A 53 -12.35 -1.87 10.47
C LEU A 53 -13.06 -3.20 10.15
N LEU A 54 -12.31 -4.25 9.86
CA LEU A 54 -12.86 -5.59 9.58
C LEU A 54 -13.65 -6.13 10.79
N TRP A 55 -13.05 -6.03 11.98
CA TRP A 55 -13.72 -6.42 13.22
C TRP A 55 -15.00 -5.61 13.48
N GLY A 56 -14.97 -4.32 13.17
CA GLY A 56 -16.15 -3.46 13.31
C GLY A 56 -17.31 -3.89 12.42
N PHE A 57 -17.07 -4.36 11.19
CA PHE A 57 -18.12 -4.91 10.35
C PHE A 57 -18.75 -6.16 10.96
N GLU A 58 -17.98 -7.01 11.61
CA GLU A 58 -18.50 -8.15 12.37
C GLU A 58 -19.39 -7.68 13.53
N GLN A 59 -18.91 -6.73 14.34
CA GLN A 59 -19.65 -6.20 15.50
C GLN A 59 -20.96 -5.50 15.10
N MET A 60 -20.99 -4.84 13.96
CA MET A 60 -22.18 -4.20 13.41
C MET A 60 -23.10 -5.17 12.65
N GLY A 61 -22.75 -6.45 12.55
CA GLY A 61 -23.51 -7.44 11.80
C GLY A 61 -23.59 -7.16 10.30
N ARG A 62 -22.61 -6.42 9.74
CA ARG A 62 -22.55 -6.06 8.30
C ARG A 62 -22.01 -7.23 7.48
N HIS A 63 -22.74 -8.34 7.51
CA HIS A 63 -22.41 -9.54 6.75
C HIS A 63 -22.37 -9.28 5.24
N ASP A 64 -23.20 -8.35 4.75
CA ASP A 64 -23.21 -7.94 3.34
C ASP A 64 -21.86 -7.38 2.87
N ILE A 65 -21.17 -6.61 3.74
CA ILE A 65 -19.82 -6.09 3.44
C ILE A 65 -18.81 -7.22 3.55
N LEU A 66 -18.85 -8.00 4.62
CA LEU A 66 -17.88 -9.10 4.82
C LEU A 66 -17.96 -10.16 3.72
N GLU A 67 -19.18 -10.48 3.23
CA GLU A 67 -19.35 -11.38 2.09
C GLU A 67 -18.79 -10.80 0.80
N ALA A 68 -18.98 -9.51 0.55
CA ALA A 68 -18.38 -8.81 -0.59
C ALA A 68 -16.86 -8.82 -0.52
N LEU A 69 -16.27 -8.56 0.66
CA LEU A 69 -14.81 -8.64 0.87
C LEU A 69 -14.29 -10.07 0.76
N ARG A 70 -15.03 -11.06 1.24
CA ARG A 70 -14.71 -12.49 1.08
C ARG A 70 -14.72 -12.89 -0.39
N PHE A 71 -15.68 -12.43 -1.16
CA PHE A 71 -15.70 -12.64 -2.62
C PHE A 71 -14.43 -12.09 -3.26
N LEU A 72 -14.03 -10.85 -2.93
CA LEU A 72 -12.80 -10.24 -3.45
C LEU A 72 -11.52 -10.99 -3.01
N ALA A 73 -11.52 -11.56 -1.80
CA ALA A 73 -10.35 -12.24 -1.26
C ALA A 73 -10.23 -13.71 -1.70
N CYS A 74 -11.34 -14.40 -1.90
CA CYS A 74 -11.35 -15.86 -2.00
C CYS A 74 -11.78 -16.40 -3.36
N ASP A 75 -12.57 -15.64 -4.14
CA ASP A 75 -13.06 -16.11 -5.44
C ASP A 75 -11.91 -16.23 -6.46
N PRO A 76 -11.71 -17.39 -7.09
CA PRO A 76 -10.63 -17.60 -8.05
C PRO A 76 -10.67 -16.61 -9.23
N GLY A 77 -11.86 -16.15 -9.65
CA GLY A 77 -12.01 -15.15 -10.70
C GLY A 77 -11.60 -13.75 -10.28
N MET A 78 -11.58 -13.46 -8.97
CA MET A 78 -11.18 -12.17 -8.43
C MET A 78 -9.70 -12.10 -8.05
N GLN A 79 -9.09 -13.24 -7.74
CA GLN A 79 -7.69 -13.31 -7.28
C GLN A 79 -6.67 -12.64 -8.24
N PRO A 80 -6.79 -12.74 -9.57
CA PRO A 80 -5.88 -12.02 -10.46
C PRO A 80 -6.06 -10.50 -10.43
N HIS A 81 -7.21 -10.04 -9.99
CA HIS A 81 -7.61 -8.62 -10.06
C HIS A 81 -7.39 -7.86 -8.76
N VAL A 82 -7.39 -8.57 -7.63
CA VAL A 82 -7.33 -7.97 -6.30
C VAL A 82 -6.11 -8.48 -5.54
N GLU A 83 -5.22 -7.58 -5.16
CA GLU A 83 -4.15 -7.86 -4.22
C GLU A 83 -4.49 -7.26 -2.85
N TRP A 84 -4.54 -8.10 -1.82
CA TRP A 84 -4.65 -7.63 -0.45
C TRP A 84 -3.28 -7.27 0.11
N LEU A 85 -3.21 -6.11 0.74
CA LEU A 85 -2.03 -5.66 1.47
C LEU A 85 -2.25 -5.87 2.97
N GLY A 86 -1.21 -6.32 3.67
CA GLY A 86 -1.21 -6.29 5.12
C GLY A 86 -1.14 -4.85 5.63
N THR A 87 -1.67 -4.63 6.82
CA THR A 87 -1.58 -3.36 7.54
C THR A 87 -1.61 -3.61 9.04
N PHE A 88 -1.67 -2.56 9.86
CA PHE A 88 -1.79 -2.72 11.31
C PHE A 88 -3.22 -2.97 11.74
N TRP A 89 -3.37 -3.74 12.81
CA TRP A 89 -4.66 -4.03 13.43
C TRP A 89 -5.43 -2.78 13.80
N GLY A 90 -4.82 -1.92 14.61
CA GLY A 90 -5.47 -0.75 15.22
C GLY A 90 -5.36 0.54 14.40
N HIS A 91 -4.94 0.49 13.14
CA HIS A 91 -4.64 1.69 12.35
C HIS A 91 -3.62 2.60 13.05
N ALA A 92 -2.69 2.00 13.79
CA ALA A 92 -1.71 2.71 14.59
C ALA A 92 -0.65 3.38 13.70
N VAL A 93 -0.31 4.63 13.98
CA VAL A 93 0.75 5.36 13.29
C VAL A 93 2.11 4.80 13.70
N ALA A 94 2.83 4.19 12.78
CA ALA A 94 4.06 3.44 13.07
C ALA A 94 5.13 4.23 13.82
N PRO A 95 5.43 5.52 13.50
CA PRO A 95 6.37 6.33 14.28
C PRO A 95 6.04 6.50 15.76
N SER A 96 4.76 6.44 16.11
CA SER A 96 4.28 6.61 17.51
C SER A 96 3.96 5.28 18.20
N THR A 97 4.15 4.16 17.50
CA THR A 97 3.87 2.83 18.04
C THR A 97 5.11 2.29 18.74
N PRO A 98 5.01 1.84 20.02
CA PRO A 98 6.13 1.22 20.70
C PRO A 98 6.70 0.03 19.91
N ILE A 99 8.03 -0.10 19.89
CA ILE A 99 8.72 -1.16 19.11
C ILE A 99 8.16 -2.57 19.38
N PRO A 100 7.90 -2.99 20.62
CA PRO A 100 7.33 -4.31 20.90
C PRO A 100 5.96 -4.52 20.28
N ASP A 101 5.18 -3.45 20.11
CA ASP A 101 3.80 -3.51 19.62
C ASP A 101 3.72 -3.58 18.10
N LEU A 102 4.74 -3.14 17.38
CA LEU A 102 4.75 -3.16 15.90
C LEU A 102 4.43 -4.56 15.35
N LYS A 103 5.13 -5.58 15.85
CA LYS A 103 4.90 -6.96 15.40
C LYS A 103 3.54 -7.50 15.87
N LEU A 104 3.08 -7.11 17.05
CA LEU A 104 1.77 -7.51 17.57
C LEU A 104 0.64 -6.95 16.70
N GLN A 105 0.73 -5.69 16.26
CA GLN A 105 -0.23 -5.08 15.34
C GLN A 105 -0.33 -5.88 14.02
N ILE A 106 0.82 -6.31 13.48
CA ILE A 106 0.88 -7.12 12.25
C ILE A 106 0.24 -8.50 12.49
N LEU A 107 0.65 -9.21 13.55
CA LEU A 107 0.15 -10.54 13.84
C LEU A 107 -1.34 -10.57 14.16
N ALA A 108 -1.84 -9.56 14.89
CA ALA A 108 -3.27 -9.43 15.16
C ALA A 108 -4.07 -9.23 13.88
N TRP A 109 -3.58 -8.40 12.95
CA TRP A 109 -4.18 -8.24 11.64
C TRP A 109 -4.19 -9.56 10.85
N GLN A 110 -3.05 -10.25 10.77
CA GLN A 110 -2.94 -11.53 10.05
C GLN A 110 -3.89 -12.59 10.60
N HIS A 111 -3.95 -12.72 11.92
CA HIS A 111 -4.84 -13.66 12.58
C HIS A 111 -6.31 -13.38 12.25
N HIS A 112 -6.72 -12.12 12.35
CA HIS A 112 -8.09 -11.73 12.08
C HIS A 112 -8.44 -11.86 10.58
N PHE A 113 -7.55 -11.44 9.69
CA PHE A 113 -7.72 -11.61 8.25
C PHE A 113 -7.89 -13.10 7.88
N ALA A 114 -7.06 -13.97 8.47
CA ALA A 114 -7.16 -15.41 8.25
C ALA A 114 -8.45 -16.01 8.83
N SER A 115 -8.95 -15.51 9.96
CA SER A 115 -10.23 -15.96 10.53
C SER A 115 -11.42 -15.62 9.63
N LEU A 116 -11.36 -14.46 8.95
CA LEU A 116 -12.41 -14.02 8.04
C LEU A 116 -12.34 -14.68 6.66
N PHE A 117 -11.16 -14.77 6.08
CA PHE A 117 -10.96 -15.10 4.67
C PHE A 117 -10.16 -16.40 4.44
N GLY A 118 -9.62 -16.98 5.51
CA GLY A 118 -8.86 -18.23 5.47
C GLY A 118 -7.37 -18.03 5.26
N GLU A 119 -6.61 -19.04 5.69
CA GLU A 119 -5.14 -19.11 5.58
C GLU A 119 -4.63 -19.03 4.13
N GLU A 120 -5.41 -19.55 3.18
CA GLU A 120 -5.08 -19.49 1.76
C GLU A 120 -5.08 -18.06 1.23
N ALA A 121 -6.06 -17.25 1.63
CA ALA A 121 -6.11 -15.83 1.31
C ALA A 121 -4.93 -15.08 1.95
N LEU A 122 -4.64 -15.36 3.23
CA LEU A 122 -3.50 -14.74 3.93
C LEU A 122 -2.15 -15.07 3.26
N ARG A 123 -1.94 -16.30 2.80
CA ARG A 123 -0.70 -16.69 2.11
C ARG A 123 -0.42 -15.89 0.85
N ARG A 124 -1.44 -15.32 0.20
CA ARG A 124 -1.28 -14.44 -0.97
C ARG A 124 -0.90 -13.01 -0.64
N VAL A 125 -1.10 -12.57 0.59
CA VAL A 125 -0.75 -11.21 1.02
C VAL A 125 0.77 -11.08 1.13
N LYS A 126 1.39 -10.33 0.23
CA LYS A 126 2.85 -10.16 0.14
C LYS A 126 3.31 -8.71 0.33
N GLY A 127 2.48 -7.76 0.00
CA GLY A 127 2.72 -6.34 0.21
C GLY A 127 2.17 -5.85 1.54
N PHE A 128 2.71 -4.75 2.01
CA PHE A 128 2.28 -4.08 3.24
C PHE A 128 2.06 -2.59 3.00
N SER A 129 1.01 -2.03 3.58
CA SER A 129 0.72 -0.61 3.60
C SER A 129 0.66 -0.12 5.04
N LEU A 130 1.42 0.93 5.34
CA LEU A 130 1.39 1.54 6.67
C LEU A 130 0.16 2.44 6.81
N PRO A 131 -0.51 2.44 7.97
CA PRO A 131 -1.54 3.42 8.27
C PRO A 131 -1.03 4.84 8.02
N GLU A 132 -1.85 5.66 7.33
CA GLU A 132 -1.49 7.02 6.91
C GLU A 132 -0.17 7.10 6.11
N MET A 133 0.33 5.98 5.62
CA MET A 133 1.64 5.85 4.96
C MET A 133 2.83 6.42 5.76
N HIS A 134 2.70 6.50 7.09
CA HIS A 134 3.72 7.06 7.96
C HIS A 134 4.87 6.10 8.18
N LEU A 135 5.96 6.31 7.43
CA LEU A 135 7.22 5.56 7.61
C LEU A 135 7.99 6.13 8.82
N PRO A 136 8.40 5.29 9.80
CA PRO A 136 9.27 5.75 10.88
C PRO A 136 10.62 6.24 10.35
N ASN A 137 11.09 7.38 10.83
CA ASN A 137 12.44 7.87 10.55
C ASN A 137 13.43 7.60 11.70
N HIS A 138 12.93 7.24 12.90
CA HIS A 138 13.79 6.76 13.98
C HIS A 138 14.45 5.42 13.59
N PRO A 139 15.78 5.29 13.65
CA PRO A 139 16.51 4.12 13.17
C PRO A 139 16.02 2.79 13.74
N ASP A 140 15.91 2.70 15.08
CA ASP A 140 15.52 1.46 15.73
C ASP A 140 14.08 1.07 15.47
N THR A 141 13.19 2.07 15.37
CA THR A 141 11.78 1.82 15.03
C THR A 141 11.63 1.32 13.60
N LEU A 142 12.34 1.95 12.64
CA LEU A 142 12.33 1.50 11.24
C LEU A 142 12.96 0.10 11.11
N PHE A 143 14.08 -0.14 11.77
CA PHE A 143 14.74 -1.45 11.75
C PHE A 143 13.83 -2.54 12.32
N ALA A 144 13.19 -2.29 13.46
CA ALA A 144 12.25 -3.21 14.08
C ALA A 144 11.04 -3.48 13.18
N LEU A 145 10.49 -2.44 12.53
CA LEU A 145 9.41 -2.56 11.57
C LEU A 145 9.80 -3.45 10.39
N VAL A 146 10.92 -3.17 9.72
CA VAL A 146 11.38 -3.95 8.57
C VAL A 146 11.64 -5.42 8.95
N ARG A 147 12.24 -5.67 10.11
CA ARG A 147 12.41 -7.04 10.63
C ARG A 147 11.06 -7.73 10.88
N ALA A 148 10.12 -7.05 11.52
CA ALA A 148 8.79 -7.59 11.80
C ALA A 148 8.05 -7.93 10.51
N LEU A 149 8.06 -7.05 9.51
CA LEU A 149 7.45 -7.29 8.20
C LEU A 149 8.03 -8.56 7.54
N ARG A 150 9.35 -8.69 7.48
CA ARG A 150 10.00 -9.88 6.90
C ARG A 150 9.68 -11.16 7.67
N GLN A 151 9.70 -11.11 9.01
CA GLN A 151 9.36 -12.25 9.86
C GLN A 151 7.90 -12.68 9.72
N CYS A 152 7.00 -11.75 9.41
CA CYS A 152 5.58 -11.99 9.15
C CYS A 152 5.28 -12.33 7.68
N GLY A 153 6.30 -12.50 6.83
CA GLY A 153 6.15 -13.01 5.46
C GLY A 153 5.89 -11.95 4.37
N TYR A 154 5.99 -10.66 4.72
CA TYR A 154 5.88 -9.59 3.73
C TYR A 154 7.16 -9.45 2.91
N ARG A 155 7.00 -9.21 1.61
CA ARG A 155 8.09 -9.11 0.64
C ARG A 155 8.37 -7.67 0.23
N TRP A 156 7.39 -6.78 0.30
CA TRP A 156 7.50 -5.39 -0.08
C TRP A 156 6.59 -4.46 0.74
N LEU A 157 6.94 -3.18 0.74
CA LEU A 157 6.27 -2.11 1.48
C LEU A 157 5.94 -0.96 0.53
N LEU A 158 4.72 -0.42 0.64
CA LEU A 158 4.35 0.82 -0.04
C LEU A 158 4.82 2.01 0.80
N VAL A 159 5.55 2.96 0.21
CA VAL A 159 6.07 4.14 0.90
C VAL A 159 5.80 5.42 0.10
N GLN A 160 5.64 6.54 0.80
CA GLN A 160 5.52 7.84 0.15
C GLN A 160 6.89 8.37 -0.31
N GLU A 161 6.91 9.03 -1.46
CA GLU A 161 8.11 9.65 -2.03
C GLU A 161 8.86 10.56 -1.04
N HIS A 162 8.14 11.41 -0.33
CA HIS A 162 8.75 12.37 0.61
C HIS A 162 9.20 11.76 1.94
N SER A 163 8.87 10.49 2.20
CA SER A 163 9.28 9.80 3.42
C SER A 163 10.65 9.15 3.30
N VAL A 164 11.25 9.15 2.11
CA VAL A 164 12.51 8.47 1.83
C VAL A 164 13.50 9.37 1.09
N GLU A 165 14.77 9.03 1.24
CA GLU A 165 15.91 9.66 0.57
C GLU A 165 16.88 8.58 0.08
N ASN A 166 17.79 8.91 -0.84
CA ASN A 166 18.92 8.05 -1.20
C ASN A 166 19.86 7.86 -0.01
N LEU A 167 20.67 6.79 -0.03
CA LEU A 167 21.63 6.51 1.05
C LEU A 167 22.66 7.63 1.27
N ASP A 168 22.90 8.46 0.27
CA ASP A 168 23.78 9.64 0.34
C ASP A 168 23.06 10.92 0.84
N GLY A 169 21.76 10.82 1.16
CA GLY A 169 20.91 11.92 1.62
C GLY A 169 20.33 12.81 0.51
N SER A 170 20.60 12.49 -0.75
CA SER A 170 19.96 13.17 -1.87
C SER A 170 18.50 12.73 -2.04
N GLY A 171 17.67 13.60 -2.62
CA GLY A 171 16.29 13.24 -2.99
C GLY A 171 16.27 12.16 -4.08
N LEU A 172 15.14 11.46 -4.20
CA LEU A 172 14.95 10.45 -5.25
C LEU A 172 15.06 11.07 -6.64
N ARG A 173 15.77 10.41 -7.54
CA ARG A 173 15.79 10.78 -8.97
C ARG A 173 14.40 10.56 -9.58
N GLN A 174 14.10 11.22 -10.69
CA GLN A 174 12.80 11.15 -11.32
C GLN A 174 12.39 9.71 -11.68
N GLU A 175 13.27 8.97 -12.33
CA GLU A 175 12.98 7.59 -12.75
C GLU A 175 12.86 6.65 -11.53
N GLN A 176 13.63 6.91 -10.47
CA GLN A 176 13.66 6.09 -9.26
C GLN A 176 12.31 6.04 -8.55
N ARG A 177 11.47 7.04 -8.73
CA ARG A 177 10.11 7.10 -8.16
C ARG A 177 9.15 6.07 -8.76
N PHE A 178 9.49 5.53 -9.93
CA PHE A 178 8.64 4.63 -10.70
C PHE A 178 9.22 3.22 -10.86
N ILE A 179 10.23 2.88 -10.09
CA ILE A 179 10.83 1.55 -10.04
C ILE A 179 10.88 1.06 -8.59
N PRO A 180 11.07 -0.26 -8.37
CA PRO A 180 11.30 -0.76 -7.01
C PRO A 180 12.61 -0.22 -6.46
N ASN A 181 12.61 0.04 -5.16
CA ASN A 181 13.78 0.45 -4.40
C ASN A 181 14.03 -0.57 -3.27
N ASN A 182 15.22 -0.60 -2.74
CA ASN A 182 15.57 -1.39 -1.56
C ASN A 182 15.64 -0.46 -0.35
N LEU A 183 14.59 -0.48 0.50
CA LEU A 183 14.55 0.28 1.75
C LEU A 183 15.48 -0.38 2.76
N VAL A 184 16.57 0.31 3.08
CA VAL A 184 17.57 -0.12 4.06
C VAL A 184 17.26 0.54 5.39
N ALA A 185 17.14 -0.27 6.43
CA ALA A 185 16.96 0.16 7.81
C ALA A 185 18.17 -0.26 8.63
N ARG A 186 18.82 0.70 9.28
CA ARG A 186 19.99 0.48 10.13
C ARG A 186 19.64 0.84 11.57
N SER A 187 19.90 -0.08 12.52
CA SER A 187 19.68 0.17 13.94
C SER A 187 20.82 0.98 14.56
N SER A 188 20.57 1.52 15.77
CA SER A 188 21.60 2.17 16.58
C SER A 188 22.73 1.22 17.02
N SER A 189 22.49 -0.11 17.00
CA SER A 189 23.51 -1.12 17.21
C SER A 189 24.33 -1.48 15.95
N GLY A 190 24.02 -0.90 14.80
CA GLY A 190 24.70 -1.14 13.54
C GLY A 190 24.19 -2.37 12.76
N GLU A 191 23.12 -3.02 13.23
CA GLU A 191 22.48 -4.08 12.46
C GLU A 191 21.68 -3.50 11.29
N GLU A 192 21.63 -4.23 10.17
CA GLU A 192 20.91 -3.81 8.97
C GLU A 192 19.83 -4.81 8.58
N ALA A 193 18.73 -4.30 8.10
CA ALA A 193 17.66 -5.06 7.47
C ALA A 193 17.13 -4.27 6.26
N SER A 194 16.62 -4.97 5.26
CA SER A 194 16.04 -4.29 4.10
C SER A 194 14.78 -4.97 3.61
N ILE A 195 13.95 -4.21 2.91
CA ILE A 195 12.74 -4.71 2.26
C ILE A 195 12.54 -3.95 0.95
N THR A 196 12.00 -4.59 -0.07
CA THR A 196 11.64 -3.90 -1.31
C THR A 196 10.57 -2.84 -1.03
N ALA A 197 10.76 -1.64 -1.55
CA ALA A 197 9.80 -0.54 -1.46
C ALA A 197 9.28 -0.16 -2.84
N LEU A 198 7.95 -0.04 -2.97
CA LEU A 198 7.29 0.61 -4.09
C LEU A 198 6.91 2.03 -3.66
N ILE A 199 7.14 2.98 -4.54
CA ILE A 199 6.99 4.40 -4.22
C ILE A 199 5.61 4.90 -4.67
N LYS A 200 4.84 5.46 -3.72
CA LYS A 200 3.69 6.30 -4.06
C LYS A 200 4.20 7.72 -4.29
N THR A 201 4.05 8.22 -5.50
CA THR A 201 4.54 9.55 -5.86
C THR A 201 3.74 10.66 -5.18
N GLN A 202 4.42 11.77 -4.88
CA GLN A 202 3.77 12.96 -4.33
C GLN A 202 2.79 13.56 -5.34
N GLY A 203 1.68 14.12 -4.85
CA GLY A 203 0.63 14.68 -5.70
C GLY A 203 -0.40 13.66 -6.18
N SER A 204 -0.23 12.39 -5.87
CA SER A 204 -1.21 11.35 -6.13
C SER A 204 -2.15 11.19 -4.92
N ASP A 205 -2.87 12.25 -4.59
CA ASP A 205 -3.92 12.22 -3.59
C ASP A 205 -5.27 11.80 -4.21
N THR A 206 -6.27 11.66 -3.38
CA THR A 206 -7.61 11.21 -3.75
C THR A 206 -8.24 12.06 -4.85
N LYS A 207 -8.03 13.37 -4.83
CA LYS A 207 -8.58 14.29 -5.84
C LYS A 207 -8.00 14.04 -7.22
N LEU A 208 -6.68 13.80 -7.30
CA LEU A 208 -6.00 13.51 -8.56
C LEU A 208 -6.36 12.12 -9.08
N VAL A 209 -6.60 11.16 -8.20
CA VAL A 209 -7.12 9.84 -8.57
C VAL A 209 -8.48 9.95 -9.23
N GLY A 210 -9.38 10.80 -8.71
CA GLY A 210 -10.67 11.09 -9.31
C GLY A 210 -10.58 11.74 -10.70
N GLN A 211 -9.43 12.31 -11.05
CA GLN A 211 -9.16 12.89 -12.38
C GLN A 211 -8.38 11.95 -13.31
N MET A 212 -8.26 10.66 -13.00
CA MET A 212 -7.48 9.67 -13.75
C MET A 212 -5.98 10.01 -13.86
N GLN A 213 -5.45 10.79 -12.94
CA GLN A 213 -4.03 11.21 -12.96
C GLN A 213 -3.05 10.03 -13.06
N PRO A 214 -3.25 8.89 -12.36
CA PRO A 214 -2.34 7.74 -12.47
C PRO A 214 -2.24 7.22 -13.91
N TYR A 215 -3.37 7.13 -14.61
CA TYR A 215 -3.41 6.68 -15.99
C TYR A 215 -2.64 7.65 -16.93
N TYR A 216 -2.92 8.95 -16.83
CA TYR A 216 -2.21 9.94 -17.65
C TYR A 216 -0.72 10.04 -17.32
N GLN A 217 -0.36 9.88 -16.04
CA GLN A 217 1.04 9.83 -15.64
C GLN A 217 1.75 8.62 -16.26
N ALA A 218 1.14 7.45 -16.21
CA ALA A 218 1.70 6.23 -16.76
C ALA A 218 1.92 6.33 -18.28
N LEU A 219 1.00 6.95 -19.01
CA LEU A 219 1.14 7.19 -20.46
C LEU A 219 2.35 8.06 -20.83
N GLY A 220 2.75 8.96 -19.94
CA GLY A 220 3.87 9.88 -20.17
C GLY A 220 5.25 9.34 -19.75
N LEU A 221 5.33 8.11 -19.21
CA LEU A 221 6.57 7.55 -18.73
C LEU A 221 7.23 6.63 -19.76
N GLU A 222 8.53 6.82 -19.94
CA GLU A 222 9.37 5.93 -20.75
C GLU A 222 9.91 4.76 -19.91
N ARG A 223 10.37 3.71 -20.58
CA ARG A 223 11.04 2.59 -19.92
C ARG A 223 12.30 3.08 -19.20
N VAL A 224 12.62 2.43 -18.10
CA VAL A 224 13.79 2.76 -17.26
C VAL A 224 14.82 1.66 -17.38
N THR A 225 16.09 2.03 -17.55
CA THR A 225 17.20 1.08 -17.50
C THR A 225 17.59 0.78 -16.05
N LEU A 226 17.44 -0.46 -15.63
CA LEU A 226 17.84 -0.95 -14.31
C LEU A 226 18.75 -2.18 -14.48
N ALA A 227 19.96 -2.14 -13.91
CA ALA A 227 20.97 -3.20 -14.03
C ALA A 227 21.18 -3.69 -15.49
N GLY A 228 21.17 -2.77 -16.45
CA GLY A 228 21.34 -3.05 -17.87
C GLY A 228 20.13 -3.63 -18.59
N ARG A 229 18.96 -3.64 -17.95
CA ARG A 229 17.68 -4.10 -18.52
C ARG A 229 16.68 -2.96 -18.62
N GLU A 230 15.93 -2.91 -19.70
CA GLU A 230 14.83 -1.98 -19.83
C GLU A 230 13.56 -2.55 -19.19
N ILE A 231 13.07 -1.88 -18.16
CA ILE A 231 11.87 -2.26 -17.41
C ILE A 231 10.75 -1.23 -17.59
N PRO A 232 9.48 -1.64 -17.52
CA PRO A 232 8.38 -0.71 -17.49
C PRO A 232 8.35 0.02 -16.15
N PRO A 233 8.11 1.35 -16.13
CA PRO A 233 7.87 2.07 -14.89
C PRO A 233 6.50 1.70 -14.28
N LEU A 234 6.37 1.83 -12.96
CA LEU A 234 5.14 1.62 -12.20
C LEU A 234 4.65 2.92 -11.59
N VAL A 235 3.42 3.31 -11.88
CA VAL A 235 2.72 4.36 -11.14
C VAL A 235 1.83 3.70 -10.10
N SER A 236 2.02 4.05 -8.84
CA SER A 236 1.15 3.60 -7.75
C SER A 236 0.40 4.77 -7.14
N GLN A 237 -0.84 4.51 -6.76
CA GLN A 237 -1.77 5.49 -6.20
C GLN A 237 -2.45 4.91 -4.98
N ILE A 238 -2.87 5.79 -4.08
CA ILE A 238 -3.66 5.41 -2.91
C ILE A 238 -4.88 6.33 -2.80
N ALA A 239 -5.97 5.79 -2.32
CA ALA A 239 -7.18 6.53 -1.99
C ALA A 239 -7.87 5.86 -0.81
N ASP A 240 -8.50 6.65 0.05
CA ASP A 240 -9.28 6.14 1.17
C ASP A 240 -10.49 5.34 0.68
N GLY A 241 -10.86 4.28 1.40
CA GLY A 241 -11.94 3.36 0.99
C GLY A 241 -13.31 4.03 0.92
N GLU A 242 -13.58 5.02 1.77
CA GLU A 242 -14.80 5.83 1.76
C GLU A 242 -14.93 6.74 0.54
N ASN A 243 -13.87 6.98 -0.19
CA ASN A 243 -13.91 7.68 -1.48
C ASN A 243 -14.62 6.89 -2.58
N GLY A 244 -14.98 5.65 -2.30
CA GLY A 244 -15.78 4.81 -3.19
C GLY A 244 -17.22 5.27 -3.42
N GLY A 245 -17.63 6.46 -2.95
CA GLY A 245 -18.95 6.97 -3.26
C GLY A 245 -19.57 8.01 -2.33
N VAL A 246 -18.87 8.48 -1.29
CA VAL A 246 -19.41 9.51 -0.39
C VAL A 246 -18.61 10.81 -0.41
N MET A 247 -17.31 10.73 -0.19
CA MET A 247 -16.46 11.92 -0.12
C MET A 247 -15.99 12.38 -1.50
N MET A 248 -15.81 11.44 -2.44
CA MET A 248 -15.41 11.73 -3.82
C MET A 248 -16.13 10.79 -4.77
N ASN A 249 -17.23 11.23 -5.31
CA ASN A 249 -18.03 10.46 -6.28
C ASN A 249 -17.29 10.22 -7.61
N GLU A 250 -16.16 10.89 -7.84
CA GLU A 250 -15.37 10.79 -9.06
C GLU A 250 -14.47 9.55 -9.12
N PHE A 251 -14.11 8.96 -7.95
CA PHE A 251 -13.19 7.83 -7.94
C PHE A 251 -13.71 6.62 -8.72
N PRO A 252 -14.93 6.07 -8.45
CA PRO A 252 -15.41 4.91 -9.17
C PRO A 252 -15.53 5.13 -10.68
N PRO A 253 -16.11 6.24 -11.18
CA PRO A 253 -16.15 6.51 -12.61
C PRO A 253 -14.77 6.64 -13.23
N ALA A 254 -13.84 7.33 -12.57
CA ALA A 254 -12.47 7.50 -13.08
C ALA A 254 -11.72 6.17 -13.14
N PHE A 255 -11.85 5.33 -12.11
CA PHE A 255 -11.29 3.99 -12.08
C PHE A 255 -11.82 3.13 -13.26
N MET A 256 -13.14 3.12 -13.45
CA MET A 256 -13.77 2.39 -14.56
C MET A 256 -13.29 2.92 -15.91
N GLN A 257 -13.31 4.24 -16.11
CA GLN A 257 -12.88 4.87 -17.35
C GLN A 257 -11.42 4.59 -17.69
N ALA A 258 -10.52 4.60 -16.70
CA ALA A 258 -9.11 4.28 -16.90
C ALA A 258 -8.95 2.85 -17.43
N HIS A 259 -9.62 1.86 -16.82
CA HIS A 259 -9.54 0.47 -17.26
C HIS A 259 -10.20 0.22 -18.61
N GLN A 260 -11.29 0.92 -18.92
CA GLN A 260 -11.92 0.87 -20.25
C GLN A 260 -11.00 1.46 -21.35
N ARG A 261 -10.27 2.54 -21.06
CA ARG A 261 -9.29 3.09 -21.99
C ARG A 261 -8.13 2.12 -22.21
N ILE A 262 -7.56 1.56 -21.14
CA ILE A 262 -6.50 0.54 -21.23
C ILE A 262 -6.98 -0.65 -22.08
N ALA A 263 -8.21 -1.11 -21.90
CA ALA A 263 -8.77 -2.21 -22.69
C ALA A 263 -8.95 -1.85 -24.17
N ALA A 264 -9.37 -0.62 -24.47
CA ALA A 264 -9.56 -0.14 -25.85
C ALA A 264 -8.23 -0.04 -26.63
N GLU A 265 -7.11 0.21 -25.93
CA GLU A 265 -5.76 0.29 -26.52
C GLU A 265 -5.17 -1.10 -26.86
N GLN A 266 -5.74 -2.20 -26.32
CA GLN A 266 -5.22 -3.57 -26.52
C GLN A 266 -5.33 -4.09 -27.96
N GLY A 267 -5.99 -3.39 -28.87
CA GLY A 267 -6.01 -3.70 -30.32
C GLY A 267 -4.69 -3.42 -31.06
N GLY A 268 -3.70 -2.80 -30.36
CA GLY A 268 -2.31 -2.58 -30.82
C GLY A 268 -1.33 -3.02 -29.74
N SER A 269 -0.08 -2.54 -29.78
CA SER A 269 0.83 -2.70 -28.63
C SER A 269 0.32 -1.79 -27.50
N PRO A 270 -0.11 -2.32 -26.34
CA PRO A 270 -0.64 -1.50 -25.28
C PRO A 270 0.47 -0.59 -24.74
N SER A 271 0.22 0.73 -24.68
CA SER A 271 1.14 1.69 -24.09
C SER A 271 1.14 1.59 -22.57
N THR A 272 0.05 1.10 -21.97
CA THR A 272 -0.14 1.03 -20.53
C THR A 272 -0.93 -0.23 -20.14
N VAL A 273 -0.60 -0.84 -19.01
CA VAL A 273 -1.33 -1.97 -18.43
C VAL A 273 -1.59 -1.72 -16.95
N ALA A 274 -2.71 -2.21 -16.43
CA ALA A 274 -2.93 -2.29 -15.01
C ALA A 274 -2.20 -3.52 -14.44
N ILE A 275 -1.54 -3.37 -13.30
CA ILE A 275 -0.79 -4.44 -12.63
C ILE A 275 -0.80 -4.21 -11.11
N ASN A 276 -0.82 -5.28 -10.33
CA ASN A 276 -0.67 -5.24 -8.88
C ASN A 276 0.80 -5.25 -8.47
N GLY A 277 1.10 -4.84 -7.24
CA GLY A 277 2.49 -4.67 -6.79
C GLY A 277 3.29 -5.98 -6.80
N THR A 278 2.73 -7.07 -6.30
CA THR A 278 3.40 -8.38 -6.31
C THR A 278 3.59 -8.91 -7.73
N ASP A 279 2.59 -8.76 -8.60
CA ASP A 279 2.70 -9.18 -10.01
C ASP A 279 3.80 -8.40 -10.75
N TYR A 280 3.91 -7.09 -10.46
CA TYR A 280 4.97 -6.26 -11.02
C TYR A 280 6.36 -6.73 -10.58
N LEU A 281 6.54 -7.04 -9.28
CA LEU A 281 7.81 -7.56 -8.79
C LEU A 281 8.13 -8.94 -9.39
N GLN A 282 7.14 -9.81 -9.55
CA GLN A 282 7.33 -11.11 -10.23
C GLN A 282 7.69 -10.94 -11.71
N LEU A 283 7.12 -9.95 -12.40
CA LEU A 283 7.52 -9.61 -13.78
C LEU A 283 9.02 -9.25 -13.85
N LEU A 284 9.51 -8.48 -12.90
CA LEU A 284 10.93 -8.10 -12.83
C LEU A 284 11.82 -9.30 -12.43
N GLU A 285 11.38 -10.13 -11.49
CA GLU A 285 12.07 -11.38 -11.13
C GLU A 285 12.20 -12.30 -12.34
N ALA A 286 11.14 -12.46 -13.14
CA ALA A 286 11.16 -13.23 -14.37
C ALA A 286 12.12 -12.64 -15.43
N ALA A 287 12.32 -11.33 -15.42
CA ALA A 287 13.35 -10.67 -16.22
C ALA A 287 14.77 -10.78 -15.63
N GLY A 288 14.94 -11.49 -14.50
CA GLY A 288 16.21 -11.74 -13.84
C GLY A 288 16.71 -10.60 -12.96
N LEU A 289 15.81 -9.71 -12.51
CA LEU A 289 16.13 -8.66 -11.54
C LEU A 289 15.73 -9.12 -10.12
N THR A 290 16.54 -8.74 -9.15
CA THR A 290 16.34 -9.06 -7.74
C THR A 290 16.40 -7.79 -6.90
N SER A 291 16.07 -7.89 -5.61
CA SER A 291 16.20 -6.74 -4.68
C SER A 291 17.63 -6.18 -4.57
N GLN A 292 18.64 -6.94 -4.99
CA GLN A 292 20.04 -6.47 -5.02
C GLN A 292 20.31 -5.49 -6.17
N ASP A 293 19.50 -5.54 -7.21
CA ASP A 293 19.59 -4.65 -8.37
C ASP A 293 18.86 -3.32 -8.14
N PHE A 294 18.03 -3.24 -7.09
CA PHE A 294 17.21 -2.07 -6.79
C PHE A 294 18.03 -0.99 -6.08
N PRO A 295 17.83 0.30 -6.42
CA PRO A 295 18.51 1.40 -5.75
C PRO A 295 18.23 1.40 -4.25
N GLY A 296 19.29 1.60 -3.44
CA GLY A 296 19.16 1.70 -1.99
C GLY A 296 18.55 3.04 -1.58
N ILE A 297 17.56 3.00 -0.72
CA ILE A 297 16.95 4.16 -0.07
C ILE A 297 16.87 3.95 1.44
N GLN A 298 16.69 5.04 2.17
CA GLN A 298 16.50 5.05 3.63
C GLN A 298 15.40 6.06 3.99
N ALA A 299 14.92 6.06 5.24
CA ALA A 299 13.98 7.07 5.67
C ALA A 299 14.64 8.46 5.66
N VAL A 300 13.85 9.48 5.31
CA VAL A 300 14.32 10.87 5.22
C VAL A 300 14.96 11.33 6.52
N GLY A 301 16.12 12.02 6.42
CA GLY A 301 16.91 12.52 7.53
C GLY A 301 17.89 11.53 8.13
N GLN A 302 17.86 10.25 7.76
CA GLN A 302 18.78 9.26 8.32
C GLN A 302 20.22 9.45 7.85
N HIS A 303 20.47 9.92 6.61
CA HIS A 303 21.81 10.26 6.19
C HIS A 303 22.45 11.30 7.12
N ARG A 304 21.71 12.38 7.43
CA ARG A 304 22.20 13.41 8.34
C ARG A 304 22.48 12.86 9.74
N LEU A 305 21.60 12.03 10.27
CA LEU A 305 21.77 11.35 11.55
C LEU A 305 23.06 10.52 11.58
N TRP A 306 23.24 9.62 10.61
CA TRP A 306 24.43 8.77 10.55
C TRP A 306 25.73 9.55 10.36
N LYS A 307 25.68 10.68 9.66
CA LYS A 307 26.83 11.59 9.55
C LYS A 307 27.16 12.26 10.88
N GLN A 308 26.18 12.62 11.70
CA GLN A 308 26.37 13.20 13.03
C GLN A 308 26.93 12.18 14.04
N VAL A 309 26.45 10.97 14.00
CA VAL A 309 26.86 9.89 14.93
C VAL A 309 28.26 9.33 14.59
N GLY A 310 28.74 9.53 13.36
CA GLY A 310 30.02 8.99 12.90
C GLY A 310 29.99 7.50 12.60
N GLY A 311 31.17 6.86 12.41
CA GLY A 311 31.28 5.49 11.94
C GLY A 311 30.95 4.40 12.97
N SER A 312 30.71 4.73 14.24
CA SER A 312 30.39 3.79 15.31
C SER A 312 29.14 4.24 16.08
N PRO A 313 27.95 4.02 15.54
CA PRO A 313 26.74 4.43 16.19
C PRO A 313 26.54 3.64 17.49
N THR A 314 26.26 4.35 18.57
CA THR A 314 25.77 3.78 19.82
C THR A 314 24.35 4.26 20.06
N ALA A 315 23.55 3.51 20.81
CA ALA A 315 22.20 3.96 21.17
C ALA A 315 22.20 5.36 21.81
N ALA A 316 23.17 5.64 22.69
CA ALA A 316 23.32 6.97 23.31
C ALA A 316 23.62 8.05 22.27
N ALA A 317 24.59 7.83 21.38
CA ALA A 317 24.93 8.80 20.31
C ALA A 317 23.76 9.07 19.36
N VAL A 318 22.94 8.05 19.08
CA VAL A 318 21.72 8.22 18.26
C VAL A 318 20.68 9.08 18.99
N VAL A 319 20.46 8.80 20.28
CA VAL A 319 19.54 9.61 21.11
C VAL A 319 20.00 11.06 21.17
N ASP A 320 21.29 11.32 21.43
CA ASP A 320 21.85 12.68 21.50
C ASP A 320 21.77 13.42 20.15
N ALA A 321 21.87 12.70 19.04
CA ALA A 321 21.78 13.29 17.70
C ALA A 321 20.32 13.58 17.24
N ILE A 322 19.34 12.93 17.87
CA ILE A 322 17.91 13.14 17.61
C ILE A 322 17.34 14.27 18.48
N ALA A 323 17.87 14.44 19.72
CA ALA A 323 17.47 15.49 20.63
C ALA A 323 17.89 16.89 20.14
#